data_7722b53f53f940968884b6e27f79988b
#
_entry.id   7722b53f53f940968884b6e27f79988b
#
_cell.length_a   1.000
_cell.length_b   1.000
_cell.length_c   1.000
_cell.angle_alpha   90.00
_cell.angle_beta   90.00
_cell.angle_gamma   90.00
#
_symmetry.space_group_name_H-M   'P 1'
#
loop_
_entity.id
_entity.type
_entity.pdbx_description
1 polymer ?
#
loop_
_entity_poly.entity_id
_entity_poly.type
_entity_poly.pdbx_seq_one_letter_code
_entity_poly.pdbx_strand_id
1 'polypeptide(L)'
;TGMSQAPSPHGPAGWQPPGPVELPPRPRSLTAAFWLIVSGGLLLLATTLLAAFAITQPEGQVAIQQELDRSVEQMNLPADQAEQMRTMMDGMLPTLATTAAVFGVLAFLVYLWVAFAIRGGSRAARIVGTVLASLSVLVLVSNAVMGAFSPLDLVWVGLGVAGIVLAYRPDATEYMRLKAWQRFARR
;
A
#
# COMPACT_ATOMS: atom_id res chain seq x y z
N THR A 1 23.05 67.46 -34.55
CA THR A 1 21.96 66.54 -34.31
C THR A 1 22.53 65.20 -34.05
N GLY A 2 22.88 64.97 -32.77
CA GLY A 2 23.36 63.63 -32.27
C GLY A 2 22.18 62.83 -31.86
N MET A 3 21.91 61.73 -32.56
CA MET A 3 20.99 60.65 -32.11
C MET A 3 21.65 59.87 -30.95
N SER A 4 21.13 60.06 -29.74
CA SER A 4 21.47 59.32 -28.58
C SER A 4 20.94 57.86 -28.79
N GLN A 5 21.84 56.91 -29.07
CA GLN A 5 21.50 55.50 -29.05
C GLN A 5 21.17 55.08 -27.61
N ALA A 6 19.93 54.68 -27.40
CA ALA A 6 19.54 54.04 -26.14
C ALA A 6 20.37 52.76 -25.91
N PRO A 7 20.91 52.53 -24.71
CA PRO A 7 21.63 51.32 -24.42
C PRO A 7 20.69 50.11 -24.52
N SER A 8 21.05 49.15 -25.36
CA SER A 8 20.35 47.86 -25.45
C SER A 8 20.37 47.18 -24.08
N PRO A 9 19.26 46.62 -23.63
CA PRO A 9 19.23 45.85 -22.38
C PRO A 9 19.91 44.49 -22.61
N HIS A 10 21.26 44.53 -22.71
CA HIS A 10 22.03 43.31 -22.60
C HIS A 10 22.03 42.95 -21.12
N GLY A 11 21.23 42.00 -20.74
CA GLY A 11 21.43 41.28 -19.47
C GLY A 11 22.89 40.81 -19.38
N PRO A 12 23.42 40.55 -18.17
CA PRO A 12 24.81 40.19 -17.97
C PRO A 12 25.19 39.05 -18.92
N ALA A 13 26.25 39.33 -19.71
CA ALA A 13 26.75 38.41 -20.71
C ALA A 13 27.05 37.05 -20.04
N GLY A 14 26.29 36.02 -20.36
CA GLY A 14 26.50 34.66 -19.85
C GLY A 14 25.29 33.98 -19.24
N TRP A 15 24.17 34.67 -19.00
CA TRP A 15 22.97 33.97 -18.47
C TRP A 15 22.21 33.30 -19.64
N GLN A 16 22.65 32.08 -20.01
CA GLN A 16 21.83 31.22 -20.83
C GLN A 16 20.81 30.56 -19.90
N PRO A 17 19.50 30.62 -20.16
CA PRO A 17 18.52 29.88 -19.41
C PRO A 17 18.94 28.39 -19.46
N PRO A 18 18.95 27.68 -18.35
CA PRO A 18 19.30 26.27 -18.34
C PRO A 18 18.42 25.57 -19.39
N GLY A 19 19.08 24.93 -20.36
CA GLY A 19 18.41 24.18 -21.41
C GLY A 19 17.43 23.17 -20.83
N PRO A 20 16.53 22.59 -21.63
CA PRO A 20 15.58 21.60 -21.16
C PRO A 20 16.35 20.48 -20.44
N VAL A 21 16.10 20.31 -19.14
CA VAL A 21 16.73 19.23 -18.36
C VAL A 21 16.19 17.93 -18.93
N GLU A 22 17.02 17.22 -19.70
CA GLU A 22 16.70 15.88 -20.17
C GLU A 22 16.62 14.94 -18.97
N LEU A 23 15.46 14.29 -18.79
CA LEU A 23 15.29 13.29 -17.74
C LEU A 23 16.09 12.05 -18.14
N PRO A 24 16.92 11.52 -17.23
CA PRO A 24 17.52 10.21 -17.43
C PRO A 24 16.44 9.13 -17.59
N PRO A 25 16.76 7.99 -18.21
CA PRO A 25 15.82 6.88 -18.33
C PRO A 25 15.36 6.44 -16.95
N ARG A 26 14.10 6.01 -16.87
CA ARG A 26 13.47 5.63 -15.58
C ARG A 26 14.29 4.55 -14.88
N PRO A 27 14.67 4.74 -13.59
CA PRO A 27 15.43 3.77 -12.82
C PRO A 27 14.72 2.42 -12.72
N ARG A 28 15.47 1.34 -12.84
CA ARG A 28 14.95 -0.03 -12.67
C ARG A 28 14.38 -0.26 -11.27
N SER A 29 14.94 0.39 -10.25
CA SER A 29 14.45 0.34 -8.86
C SER A 29 13.01 0.81 -8.74
N LEU A 30 12.59 1.86 -9.45
CA LEU A 30 11.19 2.33 -9.46
C LEU A 30 10.24 1.34 -10.13
N THR A 31 10.70 0.67 -11.19
CA THR A 31 9.91 -0.36 -11.86
C THR A 31 9.78 -1.61 -10.98
N ALA A 32 10.86 -2.03 -10.33
CA ALA A 32 10.83 -3.14 -9.38
C ALA A 32 9.95 -2.83 -8.17
N ALA A 33 10.07 -1.62 -7.58
CA ALA A 33 9.20 -1.16 -6.50
C ALA A 33 7.72 -1.22 -6.88
N PHE A 34 7.37 -0.73 -8.09
CA PHE A 34 6.00 -0.81 -8.61
C PHE A 34 5.48 -2.25 -8.63
N TRP A 35 6.22 -3.18 -9.21
CA TRP A 35 5.78 -4.57 -9.32
C TRP A 35 5.69 -5.28 -7.97
N LEU A 36 6.61 -5.01 -7.04
CA LEU A 36 6.55 -5.57 -5.69
C LEU A 36 5.31 -5.08 -4.92
N ILE A 37 5.00 -3.79 -4.99
CA ILE A 37 3.81 -3.24 -4.34
C ILE A 37 2.53 -3.81 -4.97
N VAL A 38 2.46 -3.91 -6.30
CA VAL A 38 1.29 -4.47 -7.00
C VAL A 38 1.12 -5.96 -6.66
N SER A 39 2.21 -6.73 -6.66
CA SER A 39 2.17 -8.17 -6.31
C SER A 39 1.74 -8.38 -4.86
N GLY A 40 2.24 -7.55 -3.92
CA GLY A 40 1.82 -7.60 -2.52
C GLY A 40 0.33 -7.28 -2.36
N GLY A 41 -0.14 -6.22 -3.02
CA GLY A 41 -1.56 -5.85 -3.02
C GLY A 41 -2.46 -6.91 -3.66
N LEU A 42 -2.02 -7.54 -4.75
CA LEU A 42 -2.76 -8.61 -5.41
C LEU A 42 -2.84 -9.87 -4.52
N LEU A 43 -1.75 -10.22 -3.85
CA LEU A 43 -1.73 -11.35 -2.91
C LEU A 43 -2.66 -11.08 -1.72
N LEU A 44 -2.62 -9.86 -1.16
CA LEU A 44 -3.56 -9.43 -0.11
C LEU A 44 -5.01 -9.58 -0.57
N LEU A 45 -5.34 -9.07 -1.76
CA LEU A 45 -6.68 -9.19 -2.33
C LEU A 45 -7.09 -10.65 -2.50
N ALA A 46 -6.22 -11.47 -3.08
CA ALA A 46 -6.50 -12.89 -3.31
C ALA A 46 -6.76 -13.64 -1.99
N THR A 47 -5.90 -13.46 -0.98
CA THR A 47 -6.07 -14.09 0.33
C THR A 47 -7.34 -13.63 1.03
N THR A 48 -7.66 -12.33 0.97
CA THR A 48 -8.89 -11.79 1.59
C THR A 48 -10.15 -12.30 0.89
N LEU A 49 -10.17 -12.36 -0.44
CA LEU A 49 -11.31 -12.88 -1.19
C LEU A 49 -11.47 -14.39 -0.99
N LEU A 50 -10.38 -15.15 -0.96
CA LEU A 50 -10.43 -16.58 -0.66
C LEU A 50 -10.95 -16.85 0.75
N ALA A 51 -10.50 -16.09 1.74
CA ALA A 51 -11.02 -16.17 3.10
C ALA A 51 -12.51 -15.84 3.18
N ALA A 52 -12.94 -14.73 2.55
CA ALA A 52 -14.35 -14.37 2.48
C ALA A 52 -15.19 -15.44 1.78
N PHE A 53 -14.68 -16.03 0.70
CA PHE A 53 -15.36 -17.11 -0.01
C PHE A 53 -15.42 -18.39 0.84
N ALA A 54 -14.34 -18.75 1.53
CA ALA A 54 -14.31 -19.93 2.41
C ALA A 54 -15.38 -19.85 3.52
N ILE A 55 -15.62 -18.66 4.09
CA ILE A 55 -16.69 -18.46 5.10
C ILE A 55 -18.09 -18.77 4.53
N THR A 56 -18.30 -18.60 3.23
CA THR A 56 -19.59 -18.90 2.59
C THR A 56 -19.80 -20.38 2.27
N GLN A 57 -18.73 -21.19 2.31
CA GLN A 57 -18.78 -22.63 2.04
C GLN A 57 -19.18 -23.41 3.29
N PRO A 58 -19.95 -24.52 3.16
CA PRO A 58 -20.33 -25.34 4.32
C PRO A 58 -19.13 -25.85 5.11
N GLU A 59 -18.06 -26.25 4.44
CA GLU A 59 -16.81 -26.75 5.06
C GLU A 59 -16.12 -25.65 5.87
N GLY A 60 -16.09 -24.42 5.34
CA GLY A 60 -15.53 -23.25 6.04
C GLY A 60 -16.34 -22.87 7.27
N GLN A 61 -17.66 -22.96 7.20
CA GLN A 61 -18.55 -22.72 8.34
C GLN A 61 -18.33 -23.74 9.45
N VAL A 62 -18.19 -25.03 9.09
CA VAL A 62 -17.86 -26.09 10.07
C VAL A 62 -16.51 -25.83 10.73
N ALA A 63 -15.50 -25.43 9.98
CA ALA A 63 -14.18 -25.12 10.53
C ALA A 63 -14.24 -23.94 11.52
N ILE A 64 -15.00 -22.90 11.19
CA ILE A 64 -15.19 -21.72 12.07
C ILE A 64 -15.96 -22.11 13.33
N GLN A 65 -17.00 -22.93 13.21
CA GLN A 65 -17.76 -23.41 14.37
C GLN A 65 -16.88 -24.27 15.30
N GLN A 66 -16.04 -25.14 14.76
CA GLN A 66 -15.11 -25.93 15.57
C GLN A 66 -14.11 -25.04 16.32
N GLU A 67 -13.61 -23.98 15.69
CA GLU A 67 -12.68 -23.07 16.35
C GLU A 67 -13.39 -22.21 17.42
N LEU A 68 -14.62 -21.80 17.14
CA LEU A 68 -15.47 -21.10 18.10
C LEU A 68 -15.77 -22.01 19.31
N ASP A 69 -16.11 -23.28 19.10
CA ASP A 69 -16.34 -24.23 20.18
C ASP A 69 -15.11 -24.40 21.07
N ARG A 70 -13.92 -24.54 20.48
CA ARG A 70 -12.66 -24.59 21.23
C ARG A 70 -12.42 -23.32 22.05
N SER A 71 -12.70 -22.16 21.45
CA SER A 71 -12.52 -20.89 22.13
C SER A 71 -13.49 -20.72 23.29
N VAL A 72 -14.74 -21.13 23.12
CA VAL A 72 -15.78 -21.12 24.16
C VAL A 72 -15.42 -22.07 25.30
N GLU A 73 -14.92 -23.29 25.00
CA GLU A 73 -14.45 -24.26 25.99
C GLU A 73 -13.26 -23.69 26.80
N GLN A 74 -12.31 -23.03 26.14
CA GLN A 74 -11.18 -22.40 26.84
C GLN A 74 -11.59 -21.24 27.77
N MET A 75 -12.66 -20.53 27.43
CA MET A 75 -13.19 -19.45 28.26
C MET A 75 -14.01 -19.94 29.46
N ASN A 76 -14.32 -21.25 29.54
CA ASN A 76 -15.15 -21.87 30.61
C ASN A 76 -16.46 -21.10 30.86
N LEU A 77 -17.13 -20.68 29.79
CA LEU A 77 -18.39 -19.91 29.88
C LEU A 77 -19.55 -20.83 30.34
N PRO A 78 -20.54 -20.28 31.09
CA PRO A 78 -21.79 -20.96 31.34
C PRO A 78 -22.51 -21.30 30.02
N ALA A 79 -23.26 -22.42 30.01
CA ALA A 79 -23.86 -22.95 28.79
C ALA A 79 -24.80 -21.97 28.06
N ASP A 80 -25.53 -21.14 28.80
CA ASP A 80 -26.41 -20.10 28.27
C ASP A 80 -25.61 -18.98 27.57
N GLN A 81 -24.48 -18.57 28.13
CA GLN A 81 -23.60 -17.56 27.52
C GLN A 81 -22.88 -18.12 26.29
N ALA A 82 -22.46 -19.38 26.33
CA ALA A 82 -21.86 -20.07 25.21
C ALA A 82 -22.81 -20.13 24.02
N GLU A 83 -24.07 -20.46 24.24
CA GLU A 83 -25.09 -20.51 23.18
C GLU A 83 -25.43 -19.14 22.61
N GLN A 84 -25.52 -18.11 23.45
CA GLN A 84 -25.68 -16.73 22.97
C GLN A 84 -24.52 -16.28 22.10
N MET A 85 -23.29 -16.60 22.49
CA MET A 85 -22.09 -16.26 21.69
C MET A 85 -22.10 -16.96 20.33
N ARG A 86 -22.46 -18.23 20.25
CA ARG A 86 -22.60 -18.98 19.00
C ARG A 86 -23.65 -18.34 18.08
N THR A 87 -24.84 -18.10 18.60
CA THR A 87 -25.93 -17.49 17.82
C THR A 87 -25.57 -16.11 17.31
N MET A 88 -24.90 -15.30 18.13
CA MET A 88 -24.44 -13.98 17.73
C MET A 88 -23.38 -14.08 16.62
N MET A 89 -22.42 -15.00 16.75
CA MET A 89 -21.36 -15.18 15.76
C MET A 89 -21.92 -15.68 14.42
N ASP A 90 -22.81 -16.66 14.43
CA ASP A 90 -23.47 -17.18 13.22
C ASP A 90 -24.21 -16.08 12.46
N GLY A 91 -24.91 -15.21 13.18
CA GLY A 91 -25.58 -14.05 12.57
C GLY A 91 -24.63 -13.00 12.00
N MET A 92 -23.40 -12.91 12.51
CA MET A 92 -22.40 -11.94 12.05
C MET A 92 -21.53 -12.43 10.90
N LEU A 93 -21.38 -13.75 10.69
CA LEU A 93 -20.49 -14.32 9.67
C LEU A 93 -20.68 -13.76 8.25
N PRO A 94 -21.92 -13.64 7.71
CA PRO A 94 -22.12 -13.08 6.38
C PRO A 94 -21.70 -11.61 6.28
N THR A 95 -21.94 -10.85 7.34
CA THR A 95 -21.57 -9.43 7.42
C THR A 95 -20.05 -9.30 7.48
N LEU A 96 -19.37 -10.14 8.27
CA LEU A 96 -17.91 -10.16 8.36
C LEU A 96 -17.27 -10.53 7.03
N ALA A 97 -17.78 -11.55 6.32
CA ALA A 97 -17.30 -11.95 5.01
C ALA A 97 -17.42 -10.81 3.98
N THR A 98 -18.60 -10.17 3.93
CA THR A 98 -18.83 -9.05 3.01
C THR A 98 -17.92 -7.86 3.36
N THR A 99 -17.82 -7.53 4.64
CA THR A 99 -16.96 -6.43 5.11
C THR A 99 -15.50 -6.70 4.77
N ALA A 100 -14.99 -7.91 5.03
CA ALA A 100 -13.63 -8.28 4.69
C ALA A 100 -13.37 -8.17 3.18
N ALA A 101 -14.29 -8.63 2.33
CA ALA A 101 -14.17 -8.52 0.88
C ALA A 101 -14.11 -7.05 0.42
N VAL A 102 -15.00 -6.20 0.93
CA VAL A 102 -15.00 -4.76 0.61
C VAL A 102 -13.71 -4.10 1.04
N PHE A 103 -13.24 -4.33 2.28
CA PHE A 103 -11.98 -3.77 2.76
C PHE A 103 -10.78 -4.31 1.99
N GLY A 104 -10.78 -5.58 1.57
CA GLY A 104 -9.73 -6.16 0.72
C GLY A 104 -9.64 -5.43 -0.63
N VAL A 105 -10.78 -5.18 -1.28
CA VAL A 105 -10.82 -4.42 -2.54
C VAL A 105 -10.34 -2.98 -2.34
N LEU A 106 -10.82 -2.29 -1.30
CA LEU A 106 -10.40 -0.92 -1.00
C LEU A 106 -8.89 -0.85 -0.72
N ALA A 107 -8.36 -1.77 0.09
CA ALA A 107 -6.93 -1.85 0.35
C ALA A 107 -6.14 -2.07 -0.93
N PHE A 108 -6.58 -2.97 -1.82
CA PHE A 108 -5.95 -3.20 -3.11
C PHE A 108 -5.93 -1.94 -3.97
N LEU A 109 -7.03 -1.19 -4.04
CA LEU A 109 -7.08 0.08 -4.77
C LEU A 109 -6.09 1.11 -4.20
N VAL A 110 -5.95 1.16 -2.89
CA VAL A 110 -4.93 2.02 -2.24
C VAL A 110 -3.51 1.57 -2.61
N TYR A 111 -3.23 0.26 -2.61
CA TYR A 111 -1.93 -0.27 -3.07
C TYR A 111 -1.64 0.10 -4.52
N LEU A 112 -2.61 -0.04 -5.42
CA LEU A 112 -2.50 0.39 -6.81
C LEU A 112 -2.22 1.88 -6.92
N TRP A 113 -2.99 2.70 -6.20
CA TRP A 113 -2.81 4.15 -6.21
C TRP A 113 -1.39 4.54 -5.76
N VAL A 114 -0.90 3.97 -4.65
CA VAL A 114 0.47 4.20 -4.16
C VAL A 114 1.51 3.74 -5.19
N ALA A 115 1.34 2.55 -5.79
CA ALA A 115 2.25 2.01 -6.79
C ALA A 115 2.35 2.95 -8.02
N PHE A 116 1.22 3.40 -8.56
CA PHE A 116 1.20 4.34 -9.69
C PHE A 116 1.76 5.71 -9.32
N ALA A 117 1.46 6.22 -8.14
CA ALA A 117 1.96 7.51 -7.67
C ALA A 117 3.48 7.48 -7.44
N ILE A 118 4.04 6.38 -6.90
CA ILE A 118 5.50 6.17 -6.79
C ILE A 118 6.12 6.08 -8.18
N ARG A 119 5.53 5.31 -9.08
CA ARG A 119 5.97 5.22 -10.49
C ARG A 119 5.91 6.59 -11.18
N GLY A 120 4.93 7.42 -10.82
CA GLY A 120 4.80 8.82 -11.26
C GLY A 120 5.86 9.76 -10.70
N GLY A 121 6.67 9.34 -9.73
CA GLY A 121 7.71 10.16 -9.09
C GLY A 121 7.18 11.12 -8.03
N SER A 122 6.08 10.77 -7.36
CA SER A 122 5.49 11.57 -6.28
C SER A 122 6.22 11.33 -4.95
N ARG A 123 6.73 12.41 -4.33
CA ARG A 123 7.32 12.35 -2.98
C ARG A 123 6.26 12.06 -1.91
N ALA A 124 5.07 12.64 -2.07
CA ALA A 124 3.95 12.40 -1.14
C ALA A 124 3.57 10.91 -1.11
N ALA A 125 3.57 10.25 -2.26
CA ALA A 125 3.26 8.81 -2.34
C ALA A 125 4.26 7.93 -1.56
N ARG A 126 5.53 8.34 -1.46
CA ARG A 126 6.50 7.62 -0.62
C ARG A 126 6.13 7.71 0.86
N ILE A 127 5.77 8.91 1.34
CA ILE A 127 5.39 9.13 2.73
C ILE A 127 4.14 8.30 3.04
N VAL A 128 3.11 8.38 2.20
CA VAL A 128 1.88 7.60 2.36
C VAL A 128 2.19 6.10 2.32
N GLY A 129 3.01 5.64 1.37
CA GLY A 129 3.43 4.25 1.27
C GLY A 129 4.19 3.77 2.50
N THR A 130 5.06 4.60 3.09
CA THR A 130 5.78 4.28 4.33
C THR A 130 4.82 4.16 5.51
N VAL A 131 3.87 5.07 5.66
CA VAL A 131 2.86 5.01 6.72
C VAL A 131 2.02 3.74 6.59
N LEU A 132 1.56 3.42 5.37
CA LEU A 132 0.79 2.20 5.12
C LEU A 132 1.61 0.93 5.38
N ALA A 133 2.87 0.89 4.96
CA ALA A 133 3.76 -0.24 5.24
C ALA A 133 3.98 -0.43 6.75
N SER A 134 4.20 0.67 7.49
CA SER A 134 4.35 0.62 8.95
C SER A 134 3.07 0.12 9.63
N LEU A 135 1.90 0.57 9.17
CA LEU A 135 0.61 0.10 9.66
C LEU A 135 0.40 -1.39 9.37
N SER A 136 0.77 -1.86 8.17
CA SER A 136 0.68 -3.27 7.80
C SER A 136 1.59 -4.15 8.67
N VAL A 137 2.80 -3.69 8.99
CA VAL A 137 3.70 -4.39 9.93
C VAL A 137 3.10 -4.43 11.34
N LEU A 138 2.50 -3.33 11.80
CA LEU A 138 1.84 -3.28 13.10
C LEU A 138 0.68 -4.29 13.19
N VAL A 139 -0.16 -4.36 12.16
CA VAL A 139 -1.26 -5.34 12.06
C VAL A 139 -0.70 -6.77 12.06
N LEU A 140 0.37 -7.04 11.30
CA LEU A 140 1.03 -8.35 11.27
C LEU A 140 1.51 -8.76 12.66
N VAL A 141 2.18 -7.85 13.39
CA VAL A 141 2.66 -8.12 14.76
C VAL A 141 1.48 -8.34 15.70
N SER A 142 0.41 -7.55 15.60
CA SER A 142 -0.80 -7.73 16.41
C SER A 142 -1.44 -9.09 16.17
N ASN A 143 -1.57 -9.52 14.91
CA ASN A 143 -2.09 -10.85 14.57
C ASN A 143 -1.20 -11.97 15.12
N ALA A 144 0.12 -11.80 15.06
CA ALA A 144 1.05 -12.78 15.61
C ALA A 144 0.92 -12.91 17.14
N VAL A 145 0.75 -11.79 17.85
CA VAL A 145 0.54 -11.80 19.31
C VAL A 145 -0.80 -12.43 19.68
N MET A 146 -1.84 -12.26 18.86
CA MET A 146 -3.17 -12.85 19.07
C MET A 146 -3.28 -14.32 18.61
N GLY A 147 -2.19 -14.91 18.10
CA GLY A 147 -2.21 -16.27 17.58
C GLY A 147 -2.89 -16.46 16.22
N ALA A 148 -3.29 -15.36 15.57
CA ALA A 148 -3.93 -15.36 14.25
C ALA A 148 -2.93 -15.16 13.11
N PHE A 149 -1.68 -15.60 13.31
CA PHE A 149 -0.59 -15.42 12.33
C PHE A 149 -0.72 -16.40 11.17
N SER A 150 -0.68 -15.86 9.95
CA SER A 150 -0.56 -16.64 8.73
C SER A 150 0.80 -16.39 8.06
N PRO A 151 1.54 -17.44 7.61
CA PRO A 151 2.77 -17.25 6.84
C PRO A 151 2.57 -16.43 5.56
N LEU A 152 1.37 -16.47 4.97
CA LEU A 152 1.02 -15.65 3.79
C LEU A 152 1.00 -14.17 4.11
N ASP A 153 0.64 -13.78 5.35
CA ASP A 153 0.66 -12.39 5.79
C ASP A 153 2.08 -11.83 5.77
N LEU A 154 3.06 -12.63 6.15
CA LEU A 154 4.48 -12.25 6.07
C LEU A 154 4.91 -11.96 4.62
N VAL A 155 4.42 -12.76 3.68
CA VAL A 155 4.81 -12.62 2.26
C VAL A 155 4.27 -11.31 1.68
N TRP A 156 2.97 -11.02 1.80
CA TRP A 156 2.42 -9.80 1.20
C TRP A 156 2.89 -8.52 1.90
N VAL A 157 3.05 -8.54 3.24
CA VAL A 157 3.66 -7.41 3.99
C VAL A 157 5.11 -7.23 3.57
N GLY A 158 5.88 -8.32 3.48
CA GLY A 158 7.28 -8.29 3.05
C GLY A 158 7.45 -7.70 1.65
N LEU A 159 6.60 -8.09 0.69
CA LEU A 159 6.60 -7.52 -0.66
C LEU A 159 6.30 -6.01 -0.64
N GLY A 160 5.32 -5.57 0.14
CA GLY A 160 4.98 -4.16 0.30
C GLY A 160 6.14 -3.35 0.88
N VAL A 161 6.73 -3.82 1.97
CA VAL A 161 7.89 -3.18 2.63
C VAL A 161 9.09 -3.13 1.69
N ALA A 162 9.43 -4.25 1.02
CA ALA A 162 10.53 -4.30 0.06
C ALA A 162 10.32 -3.31 -1.10
N GLY A 163 9.08 -3.19 -1.60
CA GLY A 163 8.73 -2.20 -2.63
C GLY A 163 8.96 -0.77 -2.16
N ILE A 164 8.57 -0.44 -0.94
CA ILE A 164 8.82 0.89 -0.36
C ILE A 164 10.33 1.14 -0.17
N VAL A 165 11.08 0.18 0.38
CA VAL A 165 12.54 0.30 0.54
C VAL A 165 13.23 0.57 -0.80
N LEU A 166 12.84 -0.15 -1.86
CA LEU A 166 13.37 0.09 -3.22
C LEU A 166 13.03 1.49 -3.76
N ALA A 167 11.87 2.03 -3.40
CA ALA A 167 11.49 3.39 -3.77
C ALA A 167 12.37 4.47 -3.11
N TYR A 168 13.05 4.16 -2.00
CA TYR A 168 13.98 5.09 -1.31
C TYR A 168 15.43 4.98 -1.80
N ARG A 169 15.72 4.14 -2.78
CA ARG A 169 17.08 4.06 -3.34
C ARG A 169 17.55 5.40 -3.91
N PRO A 170 18.87 5.67 -3.88
CA PRO A 170 19.45 6.94 -4.33
C PRO A 170 19.06 7.29 -5.77
N ASP A 171 19.15 6.32 -6.68
CA ASP A 171 18.76 6.46 -8.11
C ASP A 171 17.29 6.86 -8.29
N ALA A 172 16.39 6.27 -7.51
CA ALA A 172 14.98 6.63 -7.51
C ALA A 172 14.75 8.05 -6.96
N THR A 173 15.50 8.42 -5.93
CA THR A 173 15.41 9.73 -5.28
C THR A 173 15.89 10.85 -6.20
N GLU A 174 17.00 10.64 -6.90
CA GLU A 174 17.53 11.59 -7.87
C GLU A 174 16.58 11.81 -9.04
N TYR A 175 16.07 10.72 -9.62
CA TYR A 175 15.06 10.82 -10.69
C TYR A 175 13.83 11.64 -10.27
N MET A 176 13.30 11.41 -9.06
CA MET A 176 12.15 12.17 -8.57
C MET A 176 12.48 13.65 -8.32
N ARG A 177 13.72 13.95 -7.90
CA ARG A 177 14.20 15.31 -7.72
C ARG A 177 14.24 16.06 -9.06
N LEU A 178 14.85 15.47 -10.08
CA LEU A 178 14.92 16.03 -11.43
C LEU A 178 13.53 16.25 -12.04
N LYS A 179 12.63 15.29 -11.85
CA LYS A 179 11.24 15.42 -12.33
C LYS A 179 10.46 16.51 -11.61
N ALA A 180 10.72 16.74 -10.34
CA ALA A 180 10.12 17.85 -9.60
C ALA A 180 10.60 19.20 -10.17
N TRP A 181 11.89 19.34 -10.43
CA TRP A 181 12.46 20.54 -11.05
C TRP A 181 11.84 20.85 -12.42
N GLN A 182 11.65 19.84 -13.29
CA GLN A 182 10.99 20.06 -14.58
C GLN A 182 9.55 20.57 -14.45
N ARG A 183 8.82 20.14 -13.44
CA ARG A 183 7.45 20.64 -13.19
C ARG A 183 7.44 22.11 -12.77
N PHE A 184 8.46 22.56 -12.03
CA PHE A 184 8.60 23.96 -11.64
C PHE A 184 9.00 24.84 -12.83
N ALA A 185 9.89 24.36 -13.69
CA ALA A 185 10.35 25.10 -14.87
C ALA A 185 9.28 25.26 -15.98
N ARG A 186 8.20 24.50 -15.94
CA ARG A 186 7.08 24.57 -16.90
C ARG A 186 5.91 25.47 -16.44
N ARG A 187 5.98 25.98 -15.21
CA ARG A 187 4.98 26.94 -14.67
C ARG A 187 5.46 28.35 -14.78
#